data_c9dfbb3d7c0b2f3964b45a2eef11b360
#
_entry.id   c9dfbb3d7c0b2f3964b45a2eef11b360
#
_cell.length_a   1.000
_cell.length_b   1.000
_cell.length_c   1.000
_cell.angle_alpha   90.00
_cell.angle_beta   90.00
_cell.angle_gamma   90.00
#
_symmetry.space_group_name_H-M   'P 1'
#
loop_
_entity.id
_entity.type
_entity.pdbx_description
1 polymer ?
#
loop_
_entity_poly.entity_id
_entity_poly.type
_entity_poly.pdbx_seq_one_letter_code
_entity_poly.pdbx_strand_id
1 'polypeptide(L)'
;LANLTLRRLPDPSGHKESLLLDFAADSLELEGFHPRESAGAWTAQSRCTVHLPETLAGDLHVRLELFHLVHNDGREIEFWVGGSCHRLTLGGDQGVYEFVMPDVGPTNFMRLDQLGSGHSGTEGDERVIGLGLAQIAITAHRIDAARRASEPAPSLSRKLRGGAAVGELLYTAILNPNDGRKNWEDIITAFVYALRDKPGATLLVKIANEHLNMFFEDIFTFFMRLHPFECRVVFIHGYLADDEYQQMVAHSHYIVNASRGEGQCLPLMEFMSSGVPAIAPRNTAMLDYIDPTNAFIVETSPELAYWPHDPRQVYRTYWHRINWQTLHDAYVDSEALFRTSPRAYGAMADAAAGALQAFCSMSVARERLQAFFARLQGLGE
;
A
#
# COMPACT_ATOMS: atom_id res chain seq x y z
N LEU A 1 -8.47 4.02 -19.38
CA LEU A 1 -7.99 2.87 -18.57
C LEU A 1 -6.67 2.32 -19.10
N ALA A 2 -6.36 2.49 -20.41
CA ALA A 2 -5.07 2.05 -20.96
C ALA A 2 -3.84 2.70 -20.29
N ASN A 3 -4.02 3.84 -19.62
CA ASN A 3 -2.95 4.60 -18.98
C ASN A 3 -2.84 4.33 -17.46
N LEU A 4 -3.68 3.44 -16.92
CA LEU A 4 -3.61 2.96 -15.53
C LEU A 4 -3.03 1.56 -15.52
N THR A 5 -1.94 1.37 -14.80
CA THR A 5 -1.35 0.03 -14.58
C THR A 5 -1.31 -0.27 -13.10
N LEU A 6 -1.99 -1.34 -12.71
CA LEU A 6 -1.95 -1.89 -11.36
C LEU A 6 -1.04 -3.12 -11.35
N ARG A 7 -0.08 -3.14 -10.45
CA ARG A 7 0.82 -4.29 -10.30
C ARG A 7 0.93 -4.71 -8.86
N ARG A 8 0.77 -5.99 -8.65
CA ARG A 8 0.98 -6.66 -7.38
C ARG A 8 2.32 -7.40 -7.44
N LEU A 9 3.16 -7.20 -6.44
CA LEU A 9 4.42 -7.90 -6.29
C LEU A 9 4.25 -9.06 -5.30
N PRO A 10 4.87 -10.22 -5.53
CA PRO A 10 4.89 -11.29 -4.55
C PRO A 10 5.69 -10.86 -3.31
N ASP A 11 5.25 -11.28 -2.13
CA ASP A 11 6.01 -11.12 -0.90
C ASP A 11 7.17 -12.13 -0.87
N PRO A 12 8.43 -11.71 -0.69
CA PRO A 12 9.56 -12.61 -0.56
C PRO A 12 9.74 -13.19 0.85
N SER A 13 9.03 -12.70 1.87
CA SER A 13 9.15 -13.17 3.24
C SER A 13 8.37 -14.47 3.46
N GLY A 14 9.08 -15.55 3.61
CA GLY A 14 8.74 -16.88 4.09
C GLY A 14 7.26 -17.24 4.27
N HIS A 15 6.69 -17.92 3.30
CA HIS A 15 5.35 -18.49 3.40
C HIS A 15 5.33 -19.67 4.39
N LYS A 16 4.33 -19.72 5.27
CA LYS A 16 4.00 -20.97 5.95
C LYS A 16 3.48 -21.98 4.95
N GLU A 17 3.93 -23.23 5.11
CA GLU A 17 3.46 -24.34 4.28
C GLU A 17 2.00 -24.70 4.57
N SER A 18 1.49 -24.37 5.78
CA SER A 18 0.08 -24.54 6.14
C SER A 18 -0.35 -23.63 7.27
N LEU A 19 -1.52 -23.06 7.17
CA LEU A 19 -2.21 -22.26 8.19
C LEU A 19 -3.52 -22.94 8.54
N LEU A 20 -3.74 -23.21 9.81
CA LEU A 20 -4.99 -23.77 10.31
C LEU A 20 -5.72 -22.70 11.13
N LEU A 21 -6.92 -22.35 10.71
CA LEU A 21 -7.80 -21.40 11.37
C LEU A 21 -8.91 -22.17 12.07
N ASP A 22 -8.86 -22.20 13.39
CA ASP A 22 -9.88 -22.86 14.24
C ASP A 22 -10.85 -21.78 14.75
N PHE A 23 -12.11 -21.87 14.31
CA PHE A 23 -13.14 -20.89 14.65
C PHE A 23 -13.68 -21.04 16.08
N ALA A 24 -13.36 -22.11 16.76
CA ALA A 24 -13.61 -22.25 18.20
C ALA A 24 -12.53 -21.56 19.06
N ALA A 25 -11.35 -21.27 18.51
CA ALA A 25 -10.25 -20.65 19.23
C ALA A 25 -10.36 -19.12 19.30
N ASP A 26 -9.95 -18.52 20.43
CA ASP A 26 -10.02 -17.07 20.66
C ASP A 26 -8.95 -16.26 19.89
N SER A 27 -8.08 -16.91 19.13
CA SER A 27 -6.95 -16.29 18.47
C SER A 27 -7.27 -15.58 17.15
N LEU A 28 -8.48 -15.77 16.59
CA LEU A 28 -8.88 -15.17 15.33
C LEU A 28 -9.66 -13.88 15.55
N GLU A 29 -9.35 -12.86 14.76
CA GLU A 29 -10.15 -11.64 14.65
C GLU A 29 -11.22 -11.84 13.57
N LEU A 30 -12.50 -11.77 13.96
CA LEU A 30 -13.66 -12.10 13.14
C LEU A 30 -14.62 -10.90 13.04
N GLU A 31 -15.02 -10.55 11.83
CA GLU A 31 -16.05 -9.54 11.57
C GLU A 31 -17.27 -10.18 10.90
N GLY A 32 -18.46 -9.83 11.38
CA GLY A 32 -19.72 -10.37 10.84
C GLY A 32 -20.08 -11.76 11.38
N PHE A 33 -19.50 -12.17 12.49
CA PHE A 33 -19.77 -13.42 13.18
C PHE A 33 -20.47 -13.19 14.53
N HIS A 34 -21.20 -14.20 14.96
CA HIS A 34 -21.65 -14.32 16.36
C HIS A 34 -20.48 -14.73 17.28
N PRO A 35 -20.62 -14.55 18.61
CA PRO A 35 -19.66 -15.09 19.57
C PRO A 35 -19.40 -16.57 19.33
N ARG A 36 -18.17 -16.99 19.55
CA ARG A 36 -17.71 -18.37 19.32
C ARG A 36 -18.40 -19.37 20.21
N GLU A 37 -18.56 -20.57 19.70
CA GLU A 37 -19.07 -21.75 20.41
C GLU A 37 -18.03 -22.88 20.34
N SER A 38 -18.25 -23.96 21.10
CA SER A 38 -17.32 -25.11 21.13
C SER A 38 -17.13 -25.80 19.78
N ALA A 39 -18.08 -25.66 18.86
CA ALA A 39 -18.03 -26.24 17.52
C ALA A 39 -17.46 -25.28 16.46
N GLY A 40 -17.26 -23.99 16.78
CA GLY A 40 -16.80 -22.97 15.86
C GLY A 40 -17.51 -21.64 16.00
N ALA A 41 -17.73 -20.94 14.88
CA ALA A 41 -18.44 -19.66 14.83
C ALA A 41 -19.54 -19.63 13.77
N TRP A 42 -20.63 -18.95 14.09
CA TRP A 42 -21.74 -18.72 13.17
C TRP A 42 -21.60 -17.39 12.45
N THR A 43 -21.81 -17.34 11.14
CA THR A 43 -21.92 -16.08 10.44
C THR A 43 -23.20 -15.34 10.85
N ALA A 44 -23.09 -14.04 11.07
CA ALA A 44 -24.20 -13.18 11.48
C ALA A 44 -24.70 -12.27 10.35
N GLN A 45 -23.94 -12.17 9.26
CA GLN A 45 -24.18 -11.27 8.14
C GLN A 45 -23.98 -11.99 6.80
N SER A 46 -24.46 -11.40 5.72
CA SER A 46 -24.27 -11.90 4.36
C SER A 46 -22.82 -11.79 3.86
N ARG A 47 -22.01 -11.01 4.58
CA ARG A 47 -20.57 -10.83 4.36
C ARG A 47 -19.85 -10.97 5.69
N CYS A 48 -18.84 -11.82 5.74
CA CYS A 48 -18.03 -12.06 6.93
C CYS A 48 -16.56 -12.04 6.57
N THR A 49 -15.74 -11.39 7.41
CA THR A 49 -14.29 -11.27 7.24
C THR A 49 -13.54 -11.98 8.35
N VAL A 50 -12.46 -12.64 8.00
CA VAL A 50 -11.51 -13.27 8.92
C VAL A 50 -10.16 -12.63 8.71
N HIS A 51 -9.61 -12.01 9.74
CA HIS A 51 -8.25 -11.49 9.72
C HIS A 51 -7.27 -12.62 9.99
N LEU A 52 -6.32 -12.77 9.09
CA LEU A 52 -5.34 -13.84 9.14
C LEU A 52 -4.18 -13.43 10.06
N PRO A 53 -3.67 -14.31 10.90
CA PRO A 53 -2.53 -14.00 11.76
C PRO A 53 -1.24 -13.82 10.98
N GLU A 54 -1.23 -14.22 9.70
CA GLU A 54 -0.08 -14.18 8.80
C GLU A 54 -0.49 -13.84 7.39
N THR A 55 0.46 -13.32 6.61
CA THR A 55 0.27 -13.03 5.19
C THR A 55 0.32 -14.32 4.37
N LEU A 56 -0.70 -14.55 3.56
CA LEU A 56 -0.76 -15.65 2.59
C LEU A 56 -0.52 -15.13 1.18
N ALA A 57 0.13 -15.93 0.34
CA ALA A 57 0.31 -15.64 -1.10
C ALA A 57 0.62 -16.90 -1.90
N GLY A 58 0.44 -16.85 -3.22
CA GLY A 58 0.77 -17.94 -4.15
C GLY A 58 -0.43 -18.83 -4.46
N ASP A 59 -0.18 -20.07 -4.86
CA ASP A 59 -1.23 -21.05 -5.09
C ASP A 59 -1.68 -21.63 -3.76
N LEU A 60 -2.95 -21.40 -3.40
CA LEU A 60 -3.49 -21.80 -2.12
C LEU A 60 -4.42 -23.01 -2.31
N HIS A 61 -4.16 -24.09 -1.58
CA HIS A 61 -5.13 -25.15 -1.34
C HIS A 61 -5.94 -24.81 -0.10
N VAL A 62 -7.24 -24.68 -0.25
CA VAL A 62 -8.18 -24.34 0.82
C VAL A 62 -9.04 -25.56 1.12
N ARG A 63 -9.10 -25.91 2.39
CA ARG A 63 -10.04 -26.91 2.93
C ARG A 63 -10.92 -26.20 3.97
N LEU A 64 -12.18 -26.05 3.62
CA LEU A 64 -13.20 -25.40 4.43
C LEU A 64 -14.05 -26.49 5.12
N GLU A 65 -14.07 -26.48 6.45
CA GLU A 65 -14.92 -27.37 7.25
C GLU A 65 -16.07 -26.59 7.89
N LEU A 66 -17.28 -27.04 7.58
CA LEU A 66 -18.52 -26.49 8.09
C LEU A 66 -19.19 -27.51 9.02
N PHE A 67 -19.72 -27.04 10.14
CA PHE A 67 -20.50 -27.89 11.01
C PHE A 67 -22.01 -27.77 10.75
N HIS A 68 -22.44 -26.70 10.05
CA HIS A 68 -23.83 -26.54 9.64
C HIS A 68 -24.00 -25.59 8.46
N LEU A 69 -24.90 -25.91 7.54
CA LEU A 69 -25.21 -25.07 6.36
C LEU A 69 -26.37 -24.11 6.59
N VAL A 70 -27.29 -24.45 7.49
CA VAL A 70 -28.51 -23.67 7.79
C VAL A 70 -29.25 -23.30 6.50
N HIS A 71 -29.29 -22.01 6.16
CA HIS A 71 -29.98 -21.46 4.98
C HIS A 71 -29.08 -21.35 3.74
N ASN A 72 -27.93 -22.04 3.74
CA ASN A 72 -26.95 -21.99 2.65
C ASN A 72 -26.91 -23.25 1.81
N ASP A 73 -27.79 -24.26 2.06
CA ASP A 73 -27.85 -25.45 1.24
C ASP A 73 -28.34 -25.11 -0.18
N GLY A 74 -27.61 -25.59 -1.18
CA GLY A 74 -27.82 -25.26 -2.61
C GLY A 74 -27.43 -23.84 -3.01
N ARG A 75 -26.86 -23.01 -2.10
CA ARG A 75 -26.46 -21.64 -2.39
C ARG A 75 -25.04 -21.58 -2.95
N GLU A 76 -24.83 -20.74 -3.95
CA GLU A 76 -23.51 -20.34 -4.38
C GLU A 76 -23.01 -19.20 -3.47
N ILE A 77 -21.84 -19.41 -2.87
CA ILE A 77 -21.15 -18.39 -2.06
C ILE A 77 -19.83 -17.99 -2.72
N GLU A 78 -19.33 -16.82 -2.37
CA GLU A 78 -18.04 -16.34 -2.82
C GLU A 78 -17.03 -16.40 -1.67
N PHE A 79 -15.96 -17.15 -1.87
CA PHE A 79 -14.82 -17.25 -0.96
C PHE A 79 -13.67 -16.40 -1.52
N TRP A 80 -13.33 -15.35 -0.80
CA TRP A 80 -12.30 -14.41 -1.19
C TRP A 80 -11.06 -14.56 -0.33
N VAL A 81 -9.90 -14.58 -0.95
CA VAL A 81 -8.60 -14.43 -0.27
C VAL A 81 -7.88 -13.27 -0.97
N GLY A 82 -7.75 -12.16 -0.26
CA GLY A 82 -7.30 -10.93 -0.88
C GLY A 82 -8.18 -10.48 -2.05
N GLY A 83 -7.59 -10.32 -3.22
CA GLY A 83 -8.30 -9.96 -4.45
C GLY A 83 -8.73 -11.12 -5.32
N SER A 84 -8.49 -12.37 -4.89
CA SER A 84 -8.86 -13.58 -5.64
C SER A 84 -10.16 -14.16 -5.09
N CYS A 85 -11.07 -14.55 -5.97
CA CYS A 85 -12.37 -15.11 -5.63
C CYS A 85 -12.51 -16.54 -6.14
N HIS A 86 -13.00 -17.41 -5.28
CA HIS A 86 -13.48 -18.74 -5.66
C HIS A 86 -14.98 -18.84 -5.35
N ARG A 87 -15.79 -19.29 -6.32
CA ARG A 87 -17.21 -19.54 -6.13
C ARG A 87 -17.42 -21.01 -5.87
N LEU A 88 -18.18 -21.31 -4.83
CA LEU A 88 -18.53 -22.68 -4.50
C LEU A 88 -20.02 -22.79 -4.16
N THR A 89 -20.63 -23.87 -4.63
CA THR A 89 -22.02 -24.21 -4.27
C THR A 89 -21.98 -25.11 -3.04
N LEU A 90 -22.63 -24.66 -1.97
CA LEU A 90 -22.80 -25.43 -0.76
C LEU A 90 -23.97 -26.39 -0.94
N GLY A 91 -23.86 -27.64 -0.48
CA GLY A 91 -24.98 -28.54 -0.58
C GLY A 91 -24.65 -29.99 -0.21
N GLY A 92 -25.71 -30.74 0.08
CA GLY A 92 -25.64 -32.13 0.47
C GLY A 92 -25.08 -32.36 1.87
N ASP A 93 -24.72 -33.61 2.18
CA ASP A 93 -24.12 -34.00 3.46
C ASP A 93 -22.62 -33.66 3.56
N GLN A 94 -22.12 -32.81 2.66
CA GLN A 94 -20.71 -32.42 2.64
C GLN A 94 -20.46 -31.25 3.63
N GLY A 95 -19.90 -31.58 4.80
CA GLY A 95 -19.37 -30.59 5.70
C GLY A 95 -17.96 -30.10 5.35
N VAL A 96 -17.34 -30.62 4.28
CA VAL A 96 -15.97 -30.31 3.88
C VAL A 96 -15.92 -29.97 2.40
N TYR A 97 -15.30 -28.85 2.09
CA TYR A 97 -15.08 -28.36 0.71
C TYR A 97 -13.59 -28.11 0.49
N GLU A 98 -13.07 -28.65 -0.62
CA GLU A 98 -11.67 -28.47 -1.00
C GLU A 98 -11.58 -27.85 -2.38
N PHE A 99 -10.76 -26.81 -2.51
CA PHE A 99 -10.54 -26.11 -3.77
C PHE A 99 -9.16 -25.43 -3.81
N VAL A 100 -8.75 -25.04 -5.02
CA VAL A 100 -7.49 -24.34 -5.25
C VAL A 100 -7.77 -22.92 -5.71
N MET A 101 -7.06 -21.97 -5.13
CA MET A 101 -7.04 -20.58 -5.55
C MET A 101 -5.66 -20.27 -6.13
N PRO A 102 -5.53 -20.20 -7.46
CA PRO A 102 -4.23 -19.93 -8.08
C PRO A 102 -3.85 -18.46 -7.98
N ASP A 103 -2.54 -18.22 -7.88
CA ASP A 103 -1.91 -16.90 -7.97
C ASP A 103 -2.53 -15.84 -7.03
N VAL A 104 -2.84 -16.25 -5.81
CA VAL A 104 -3.32 -15.33 -4.77
C VAL A 104 -2.19 -14.39 -4.38
N GLY A 105 -2.42 -13.09 -4.50
CA GLY A 105 -1.44 -12.12 -4.07
C GLY A 105 -1.38 -11.99 -2.54
N PRO A 106 -0.32 -11.37 -1.99
CA PRO A 106 -0.14 -11.22 -0.55
C PRO A 106 -1.36 -10.61 0.13
N THR A 107 -1.86 -11.29 1.16
CA THR A 107 -3.05 -10.87 1.91
C THR A 107 -3.03 -11.44 3.32
N ASN A 108 -3.60 -10.71 4.27
CA ASN A 108 -3.78 -11.13 5.64
C ASN A 108 -5.26 -11.19 6.05
N PHE A 109 -6.16 -11.29 5.07
CA PHE A 109 -7.57 -11.50 5.33
C PHE A 109 -8.21 -12.39 4.28
N MET A 110 -9.30 -13.03 4.66
CA MET A 110 -10.23 -13.69 3.77
C MET A 110 -11.65 -13.26 4.09
N ARG A 111 -12.55 -13.46 3.12
CA ARG A 111 -13.92 -13.02 3.23
C ARG A 111 -14.86 -14.03 2.57
N LEU A 112 -16.00 -14.22 3.19
CA LEU A 112 -17.11 -14.97 2.62
C LEU A 112 -18.24 -14.00 2.29
N ASP A 113 -18.74 -14.05 1.06
CA ASP A 113 -19.81 -13.21 0.56
C ASP A 113 -21.00 -14.07 0.06
N GLN A 114 -22.13 -13.46 -0.13
CA GLN A 114 -23.37 -14.06 -0.60
C GLN A 114 -23.98 -15.08 0.38
N LEU A 115 -23.66 -14.98 1.66
CA LEU A 115 -24.17 -15.87 2.69
C LEU A 115 -25.66 -15.66 2.93
N GLY A 116 -26.42 -16.74 3.04
CA GLY A 116 -27.78 -16.73 3.55
C GLY A 116 -27.82 -16.73 5.06
N SER A 117 -28.85 -16.14 5.63
CA SER A 117 -29.10 -16.16 7.08
C SER A 117 -30.59 -16.31 7.38
N GLY A 118 -30.92 -16.83 8.55
CA GLY A 118 -32.29 -16.96 9.05
C GLY A 118 -32.29 -17.29 10.53
N HIS A 119 -33.46 -17.44 11.12
CA HIS A 119 -33.58 -17.80 12.53
C HIS A 119 -32.94 -19.18 12.82
N SER A 120 -32.33 -19.35 13.97
CA SER A 120 -31.61 -20.57 14.36
C SER A 120 -32.50 -21.82 14.36
N GLY A 121 -33.81 -21.65 14.52
CA GLY A 121 -34.75 -22.77 14.64
C GLY A 121 -34.68 -23.51 15.97
N THR A 122 -33.79 -23.12 16.86
CA THR A 122 -33.65 -23.69 18.20
C THR A 122 -34.54 -22.96 19.19
N GLU A 123 -35.34 -23.70 19.95
CA GLU A 123 -36.23 -23.11 20.96
C GLU A 123 -35.43 -22.31 21.99
N GLY A 124 -35.76 -21.01 22.12
CA GLY A 124 -35.05 -20.09 23.02
C GLY A 124 -33.82 -19.38 22.42
N ASP A 125 -33.47 -19.65 21.18
CA ASP A 125 -32.41 -18.93 20.46
C ASP A 125 -33.00 -18.03 19.36
N GLU A 126 -33.06 -16.74 19.63
CA GLU A 126 -33.60 -15.73 18.72
C GLU A 126 -32.60 -15.20 17.68
N ARG A 127 -31.38 -15.71 17.69
CA ARG A 127 -30.31 -15.24 16.77
C ARG A 127 -30.67 -15.53 15.30
N VAL A 128 -30.32 -14.57 14.46
CA VAL A 128 -30.28 -14.78 13.00
C VAL A 128 -28.88 -15.29 12.69
N ILE A 129 -28.81 -16.56 12.30
CA ILE A 129 -27.55 -17.26 12.04
C ILE A 129 -27.46 -17.63 10.54
N GLY A 130 -26.26 -17.73 10.05
CA GLY A 130 -25.96 -18.17 8.69
C GLY A 130 -25.16 -19.48 8.70
N LEU A 131 -23.96 -19.44 8.13
CA LEU A 131 -23.09 -20.59 7.98
C LEU A 131 -22.34 -20.89 9.30
N GLY A 132 -22.28 -22.15 9.69
CA GLY A 132 -21.48 -22.59 10.85
C GLY A 132 -20.11 -23.07 10.41
N LEU A 133 -19.06 -22.28 10.70
CA LEU A 133 -17.67 -22.59 10.36
C LEU A 133 -16.96 -23.26 11.54
N ALA A 134 -16.38 -24.45 11.29
CA ALA A 134 -15.56 -25.16 12.25
C ALA A 134 -14.07 -24.79 12.06
N GLN A 135 -13.57 -25.01 10.84
CA GLN A 135 -12.15 -24.90 10.54
C GLN A 135 -11.89 -24.49 9.09
N ILE A 136 -10.83 -23.74 8.85
CA ILE A 136 -10.28 -23.55 7.50
C ILE A 136 -8.79 -23.88 7.55
N ALA A 137 -8.38 -24.84 6.72
CA ALA A 137 -6.98 -25.16 6.49
C ALA A 137 -6.56 -24.59 5.14
N ILE A 138 -5.49 -23.81 5.13
CA ILE A 138 -4.92 -23.23 3.93
C ILE A 138 -3.48 -23.71 3.81
N THR A 139 -3.17 -24.41 2.72
CA THR A 139 -1.82 -24.84 2.40
C THR A 139 -1.34 -24.06 1.19
N ALA A 140 -0.29 -23.26 1.39
CA ALA A 140 0.37 -22.58 0.30
C ALA A 140 1.34 -23.55 -0.40
N HIS A 141 1.11 -23.84 -1.68
CA HIS A 141 2.10 -24.57 -2.46
C HIS A 141 3.29 -23.67 -2.74
N ARG A 142 4.47 -24.09 -2.27
CA ARG A 142 5.72 -23.54 -2.76
C ARG A 142 5.73 -23.74 -4.27
N ILE A 143 5.58 -22.66 -5.02
CA ILE A 143 6.02 -22.64 -6.41
C ILE A 143 7.52 -22.93 -6.32
N ASP A 144 7.94 -24.04 -6.91
CA ASP A 144 9.31 -24.53 -6.88
C ASP A 144 10.33 -23.40 -6.97
N ALA A 145 10.98 -23.08 -5.85
CA ALA A 145 12.05 -22.10 -5.78
C ALA A 145 13.18 -22.47 -6.77
N ALA A 146 13.32 -23.76 -7.10
CA ALA A 146 14.26 -24.27 -8.10
C ALA A 146 13.87 -23.87 -9.54
N ARG A 147 12.59 -23.70 -9.86
CA ARG A 147 12.14 -23.25 -11.18
C ARG A 147 12.23 -21.72 -11.32
N ARG A 148 12.17 -20.99 -10.21
CA ARG A 148 12.42 -19.54 -10.16
C ARG A 148 13.90 -19.19 -10.07
N ALA A 149 14.74 -20.06 -9.49
CA ALA A 149 16.20 -19.86 -9.44
C ALA A 149 16.88 -20.05 -10.80
N SER A 150 16.23 -20.68 -11.78
CA SER A 150 16.73 -20.81 -13.16
C SER A 150 16.28 -19.68 -14.09
N GLU A 151 15.27 -18.90 -13.72
CA GLU A 151 14.95 -17.66 -14.41
C GLU A 151 15.35 -16.49 -13.49
N PRO A 152 16.24 -15.58 -13.94
CA PRO A 152 16.55 -14.39 -13.16
C PRO A 152 15.24 -13.66 -12.88
N ALA A 153 14.96 -13.33 -11.60
CA ALA A 153 13.80 -12.55 -11.23
C ALA A 153 13.68 -11.35 -12.19
N PRO A 154 12.52 -11.13 -12.82
CA PRO A 154 12.41 -10.05 -13.79
C PRO A 154 12.77 -8.75 -13.09
N SER A 155 13.82 -8.08 -13.59
CA SER A 155 14.23 -6.77 -13.04
C SER A 155 13.03 -5.82 -12.99
N LEU A 156 13.04 -4.86 -12.08
CA LEU A 156 11.98 -3.85 -11.98
C LEU A 156 11.67 -3.23 -13.35
N SER A 157 12.71 -2.97 -14.16
CA SER A 157 12.59 -2.49 -15.53
C SER A 157 11.83 -3.49 -16.43
N ARG A 158 11.95 -4.81 -16.22
CA ARG A 158 11.18 -5.82 -16.95
C ARG A 158 9.76 -5.95 -16.39
N LYS A 159 9.59 -5.83 -15.07
CA LYS A 159 8.26 -5.77 -14.43
C LYS A 159 7.49 -4.53 -14.88
N LEU A 160 8.16 -3.41 -15.06
CA LEU A 160 7.56 -2.17 -15.57
C LEU A 160 7.34 -2.22 -17.10
N ARG A 161 8.18 -2.94 -17.86
CA ARG A 161 8.08 -3.08 -19.33
C ARG A 161 7.04 -4.10 -19.78
N GLY A 162 6.62 -5.03 -18.95
CA GLY A 162 5.64 -6.06 -19.31
C GLY A 162 4.23 -5.50 -19.51
N GLY A 163 4.06 -4.57 -20.47
CA GLY A 163 2.76 -4.04 -20.89
C GLY A 163 2.63 -2.53 -20.99
N ALA A 164 3.47 -1.74 -20.31
CA ALA A 164 3.52 -0.29 -20.52
C ALA A 164 4.97 0.15 -20.39
N ALA A 165 5.57 0.67 -21.43
CA ALA A 165 6.86 1.32 -21.32
C ALA A 165 6.77 2.41 -20.25
N VAL A 166 7.68 2.42 -19.28
CA VAL A 166 7.87 3.59 -18.42
C VAL A 166 8.19 4.74 -19.35
N GLY A 167 7.50 5.84 -19.20
CA GLY A 167 7.78 7.04 -19.99
C GLY A 167 9.22 7.53 -19.74
N GLU A 168 9.68 8.40 -20.59
CA GLU A 168 11.03 8.96 -20.51
C GLU A 168 11.27 9.76 -19.21
N LEU A 169 10.21 10.26 -18.58
CA LEU A 169 10.24 11.05 -17.37
C LEU A 169 9.41 10.37 -16.27
N LEU A 170 10.09 9.92 -15.21
CA LEU A 170 9.49 9.17 -14.12
C LEU A 170 9.44 10.01 -12.84
N TYR A 171 8.25 10.26 -12.38
CA TYR A 171 7.93 10.76 -11.04
C TYR A 171 7.58 9.59 -10.14
N THR A 172 8.06 9.59 -8.90
CA THR A 172 7.75 8.53 -7.94
C THR A 172 7.14 9.13 -6.68
N ALA A 173 6.08 8.52 -6.17
CA ALA A 173 5.49 8.81 -4.87
C ALA A 173 5.37 7.53 -4.06
N ILE A 174 5.72 7.58 -2.76
CA ILE A 174 5.58 6.46 -1.83
C ILE A 174 4.61 6.88 -0.74
N LEU A 175 3.47 6.19 -0.64
CA LEU A 175 2.41 6.60 0.26
C LEU A 175 1.55 5.43 0.76
N ASN A 176 0.91 5.65 1.90
CA ASN A 176 -0.21 4.85 2.36
C ASN A 176 -1.50 5.60 2.06
N PRO A 177 -2.37 5.10 1.18
CA PRO A 177 -3.60 5.80 0.81
C PRO A 177 -4.60 5.94 1.97
N ASN A 178 -4.55 5.04 2.96
CA ASN A 178 -5.41 5.13 4.14
C ASN A 178 -4.96 6.20 5.14
N ASP A 179 -3.78 6.76 4.95
CA ASP A 179 -3.30 7.90 5.73
C ASP A 179 -3.64 9.21 4.98
N GLY A 180 -4.75 9.83 5.33
CA GLY A 180 -5.23 11.08 4.70
C GLY A 180 -4.21 12.24 4.75
N ARG A 181 -3.19 12.14 5.62
CA ARG A 181 -2.06 13.05 5.65
C ARG A 181 -1.21 12.97 4.38
N LYS A 182 -1.14 11.80 3.73
CA LYS A 182 -0.32 11.55 2.52
C LYS A 182 -0.89 12.17 1.26
N ASN A 183 -2.17 12.56 1.27
CA ASN A 183 -2.78 13.44 0.26
C ASN A 183 -2.61 12.94 -1.18
N TRP A 184 -2.89 11.67 -1.40
CA TRP A 184 -2.65 10.99 -2.68
C TRP A 184 -3.50 11.54 -3.82
N GLU A 185 -4.71 12.04 -3.53
CA GLU A 185 -5.61 12.62 -4.51
C GLU A 185 -5.01 13.86 -5.17
N ASP A 186 -4.41 14.75 -4.38
CA ASP A 186 -3.77 15.95 -4.92
C ASP A 186 -2.53 15.59 -5.74
N ILE A 187 -1.72 14.60 -5.30
CA ILE A 187 -0.56 14.13 -6.07
C ILE A 187 -0.98 13.70 -7.46
N ILE A 188 -2.04 12.87 -7.56
CA ILE A 188 -2.47 12.30 -8.84
C ILE A 188 -3.20 13.34 -9.69
N THR A 189 -4.12 14.12 -9.10
CA THR A 189 -4.87 15.13 -9.86
C THR A 189 -3.95 16.20 -10.42
N ALA A 190 -3.02 16.72 -9.62
CA ALA A 190 -2.07 17.73 -10.08
C ALA A 190 -1.17 17.17 -11.20
N PHE A 191 -0.65 15.93 -11.06
CA PHE A 191 0.13 15.28 -12.10
C PHE A 191 -0.65 15.12 -13.40
N VAL A 192 -1.86 14.54 -13.32
CA VAL A 192 -2.68 14.30 -14.52
C VAL A 192 -3.07 15.62 -15.20
N TYR A 193 -3.41 16.66 -14.45
CA TYR A 193 -3.78 17.95 -15.04
C TYR A 193 -2.58 18.69 -15.63
N ALA A 194 -1.41 18.63 -14.98
CA ALA A 194 -0.20 19.27 -15.45
C ALA A 194 0.37 18.64 -16.72
N LEU A 195 0.30 17.31 -16.80
CA LEU A 195 0.99 16.51 -17.84
C LEU A 195 0.02 15.68 -18.67
N ARG A 196 -1.24 16.09 -18.74
CA ARG A 196 -2.33 15.38 -19.42
C ARG A 196 -1.97 14.87 -20.82
N ASP A 197 -1.37 15.70 -21.64
CA ASP A 197 -1.06 15.45 -23.04
C ASP A 197 0.42 15.04 -23.23
N LYS A 198 1.03 14.47 -22.21
CA LYS A 198 2.45 14.08 -22.19
C LYS A 198 2.61 12.55 -22.04
N PRO A 199 2.51 11.75 -23.13
CA PRO A 199 2.59 10.28 -23.03
C PRO A 199 3.95 9.77 -22.51
N GLY A 200 5.00 10.60 -22.59
CA GLY A 200 6.33 10.31 -22.03
C GLY A 200 6.47 10.56 -20.53
N ALA A 201 5.44 11.08 -19.83
CA ALA A 201 5.46 11.29 -18.39
C ALA A 201 4.75 10.15 -17.66
N THR A 202 5.38 9.65 -16.62
CA THR A 202 4.83 8.58 -15.77
C THR A 202 4.89 8.96 -14.29
N LEU A 203 3.78 8.83 -13.58
CA LEU A 203 3.74 8.84 -12.12
C LEU A 203 3.70 7.40 -11.60
N LEU A 204 4.73 6.99 -10.88
CA LEU A 204 4.82 5.72 -10.19
C LEU A 204 4.40 5.91 -8.74
N VAL A 205 3.31 5.29 -8.32
CA VAL A 205 2.83 5.32 -6.95
C VAL A 205 3.12 3.99 -6.28
N LYS A 206 4.11 3.97 -5.38
CA LYS A 206 4.39 2.80 -4.53
C LYS A 206 3.52 2.87 -3.29
N ILE A 207 2.65 1.90 -3.16
CA ILE A 207 1.74 1.81 -2.02
C ILE A 207 2.42 1.05 -0.88
N ALA A 208 2.46 1.68 0.30
CA ALA A 208 3.12 1.18 1.49
C ALA A 208 2.16 0.48 2.47
N ASN A 209 0.95 0.14 2.04
CA ASN A 209 -0.04 -0.57 2.85
C ASN A 209 -0.42 -1.88 2.18
N GLU A 210 -0.60 -2.93 2.97
CA GLU A 210 -1.00 -4.26 2.53
C GLU A 210 -2.53 -4.37 2.31
N HIS A 211 -3.32 -3.50 2.96
CA HIS A 211 -4.79 -3.55 2.97
C HIS A 211 -5.39 -2.65 1.87
N LEU A 212 -5.53 -3.17 0.68
CA LEU A 212 -5.91 -2.36 -0.47
C LEU A 212 -7.33 -2.53 -1.01
N ASN A 213 -8.08 -3.50 -0.51
CA ASN A 213 -9.31 -3.90 -1.21
C ASN A 213 -10.36 -2.80 -1.37
N MET A 214 -10.54 -1.95 -0.36
CA MET A 214 -11.44 -0.79 -0.48
C MET A 214 -10.86 0.32 -1.37
N PHE A 215 -9.55 0.44 -1.40
CA PHE A 215 -8.85 1.47 -2.14
C PHE A 215 -8.91 1.27 -3.67
N PHE A 216 -9.03 0.03 -4.17
CA PHE A 216 -9.13 -0.21 -5.61
C PHE A 216 -10.42 0.31 -6.21
N GLU A 217 -11.55 0.18 -5.53
CA GLU A 217 -12.83 0.72 -5.99
C GLU A 217 -12.80 2.25 -6.02
N ASP A 218 -12.24 2.86 -4.97
CA ASP A 218 -12.07 4.30 -4.87
C ASP A 218 -11.16 4.84 -5.97
N ILE A 219 -10.01 4.21 -6.19
CA ILE A 219 -9.08 4.57 -7.27
C ILE A 219 -9.74 4.45 -8.64
N PHE A 220 -10.44 3.36 -8.91
CA PHE A 220 -11.10 3.18 -10.20
C PHE A 220 -12.11 4.29 -10.47
N THR A 221 -12.98 4.56 -9.51
CA THR A 221 -13.96 5.64 -9.59
C THR A 221 -13.29 7.00 -9.74
N PHE A 222 -12.20 7.23 -9.03
CA PHE A 222 -11.41 8.46 -9.11
C PHE A 222 -10.82 8.67 -10.51
N PHE A 223 -10.20 7.63 -11.10
CA PHE A 223 -9.62 7.72 -12.45
C PHE A 223 -10.67 7.92 -13.54
N MET A 224 -11.85 7.36 -13.40
CA MET A 224 -12.96 7.60 -14.34
C MET A 224 -13.34 9.09 -14.42
N ARG A 225 -13.14 9.85 -13.33
CA ARG A 225 -13.40 11.29 -13.28
C ARG A 225 -12.27 12.13 -13.92
N LEU A 226 -11.06 11.59 -14.06
CA LEU A 226 -9.91 12.28 -14.60
C LEU A 226 -9.77 12.13 -16.13
N HIS A 227 -10.34 11.09 -16.72
CA HIS A 227 -10.25 10.81 -18.14
C HIS A 227 -10.86 11.91 -19.02
N PRO A 228 -10.33 12.14 -20.26
CA PRO A 228 -9.18 11.47 -20.89
C PRO A 228 -7.84 12.11 -20.54
N PHE A 229 -6.74 11.33 -20.54
CA PHE A 229 -5.36 11.79 -20.42
C PHE A 229 -4.40 10.80 -21.12
N GLU A 230 -3.22 11.29 -21.57
CA GLU A 230 -2.20 10.51 -22.27
C GLU A 230 -0.99 10.14 -21.38
N CYS A 231 -0.72 10.93 -20.33
CA CYS A 231 0.28 10.59 -19.33
C CYS A 231 -0.06 9.27 -18.61
N ARG A 232 0.86 8.71 -17.87
CA ARG A 232 0.69 7.40 -17.23
C ARG A 232 0.68 7.51 -15.73
N VAL A 233 -0.17 6.72 -15.08
CA VAL A 233 -0.12 6.48 -13.64
C VAL A 233 0.01 4.98 -13.40
N VAL A 234 1.06 4.58 -12.69
CA VAL A 234 1.39 3.18 -12.40
C VAL A 234 1.39 2.99 -10.90
N PHE A 235 0.60 2.03 -10.41
CA PHE A 235 0.61 1.65 -9.01
C PHE A 235 1.44 0.39 -8.82
N ILE A 236 2.35 0.42 -7.85
CA ILE A 236 3.03 -0.77 -7.36
C ILE A 236 2.51 -1.04 -5.96
N HIS A 237 1.93 -2.23 -5.78
CA HIS A 237 1.50 -2.75 -4.50
C HIS A 237 2.26 -4.02 -4.16
N GLY A 238 2.55 -4.21 -2.88
CA GLY A 238 3.31 -5.34 -2.38
C GLY A 238 4.74 -4.95 -2.02
N TYR A 239 5.48 -5.91 -1.51
CA TYR A 239 6.87 -5.72 -1.08
C TYR A 239 7.79 -5.59 -2.29
N LEU A 240 8.77 -4.68 -2.20
CA LEU A 240 9.91 -4.59 -3.09
C LEU A 240 11.14 -5.13 -2.38
N ALA A 241 11.84 -6.07 -3.00
CA ALA A 241 13.16 -6.46 -2.53
C ALA A 241 14.14 -5.26 -2.61
N ASP A 242 15.20 -5.28 -1.83
CA ASP A 242 16.13 -4.15 -1.73
C ASP A 242 16.71 -3.71 -3.09
N ASP A 243 17.03 -4.69 -3.94
CA ASP A 243 17.52 -4.42 -5.30
C ASP A 243 16.44 -3.81 -6.21
N GLU A 244 15.18 -4.23 -6.06
CA GLU A 244 14.04 -3.66 -6.78
C GLU A 244 13.75 -2.21 -6.32
N TYR A 245 13.84 -1.97 -5.01
CA TYR A 245 13.69 -0.64 -4.45
C TYR A 245 14.81 0.30 -4.93
N GLN A 246 16.06 -0.17 -4.91
CA GLN A 246 17.19 0.59 -5.44
C GLN A 246 17.04 0.90 -6.94
N GLN A 247 16.53 -0.07 -7.73
CA GLN A 247 16.24 0.18 -9.14
C GLN A 247 15.12 1.23 -9.31
N MET A 248 14.09 1.21 -8.46
CA MET A 248 13.06 2.25 -8.47
C MET A 248 13.66 3.63 -8.20
N VAL A 249 14.51 3.75 -7.19
CA VAL A 249 15.22 4.99 -6.89
C VAL A 249 16.08 5.42 -8.07
N ALA A 250 16.91 4.53 -8.62
CA ALA A 250 17.85 4.83 -9.72
C ALA A 250 17.18 5.24 -11.04
N HIS A 251 15.93 4.82 -11.28
CA HIS A 251 15.19 5.18 -12.49
C HIS A 251 14.28 6.39 -12.30
N SER A 252 14.11 6.87 -11.08
CA SER A 252 13.26 8.02 -10.79
C SER A 252 13.97 9.32 -11.10
N HIS A 253 13.25 10.23 -11.75
CA HIS A 253 13.75 11.57 -12.04
C HIS A 253 13.33 12.58 -10.97
N TYR A 254 12.16 12.39 -10.38
CA TYR A 254 11.67 13.20 -9.27
C TYR A 254 10.97 12.33 -8.23
N ILE A 255 11.19 12.65 -6.95
CA ILE A 255 10.40 12.14 -5.85
C ILE A 255 9.33 13.15 -5.47
N VAL A 256 8.09 12.69 -5.32
CA VAL A 256 6.94 13.56 -5.03
C VAL A 256 6.40 13.27 -3.66
N ASN A 257 6.23 14.32 -2.87
CA ASN A 257 5.56 14.26 -1.58
C ASN A 257 4.61 15.46 -1.45
N ALA A 258 3.34 15.22 -1.16
CA ALA A 258 2.36 16.26 -0.86
C ALA A 258 1.77 16.07 0.55
N SER A 259 2.57 15.53 1.46
CA SER A 259 2.12 15.25 2.82
C SER A 259 1.84 16.52 3.60
N ARG A 260 0.75 16.51 4.36
CA ARG A 260 0.32 17.60 5.24
C ARG A 260 1.17 17.74 6.50
N GLY A 261 2.12 16.84 6.71
CA GLY A 261 3.08 16.86 7.81
C GLY A 261 3.83 15.55 7.91
N GLU A 262 5.13 15.62 8.21
CA GLU A 262 6.01 14.47 8.32
C GLU A 262 6.87 14.54 9.58
N GLY A 263 7.15 13.38 10.18
CA GLY A 263 8.14 13.26 11.25
C GLY A 263 9.57 13.32 10.72
N GLN A 264 9.81 12.74 9.53
CA GLN A 264 11.12 12.75 8.87
C GLN A 264 11.03 12.55 7.35
N CYS A 265 10.07 11.77 6.87
CA CYS A 265 9.87 11.38 5.49
C CYS A 265 11.05 10.59 4.89
N LEU A 266 11.36 9.42 5.46
CA LEU A 266 12.48 8.59 5.03
C LEU A 266 12.53 8.34 3.52
N PRO A 267 11.41 7.97 2.83
CA PRO A 267 11.46 7.78 1.39
C PRO A 267 11.94 9.01 0.62
N LEU A 268 11.53 10.20 1.05
CA LEU A 268 11.98 11.45 0.42
C LEU A 268 13.50 11.62 0.58
N MET A 269 14.01 11.35 1.79
CA MET A 269 15.45 11.45 2.09
C MET A 269 16.27 10.40 1.30
N GLU A 270 15.78 9.18 1.17
CA GLU A 270 16.45 8.10 0.42
C GLU A 270 16.62 8.45 -1.06
N PHE A 271 15.57 8.96 -1.69
CA PHE A 271 15.62 9.41 -3.08
C PHE A 271 16.53 10.61 -3.26
N MET A 272 16.37 11.64 -2.43
CA MET A 272 17.22 12.84 -2.50
C MET A 272 18.69 12.53 -2.23
N SER A 273 19.00 11.62 -1.30
CA SER A 273 20.39 11.19 -1.06
C SER A 273 21.04 10.49 -2.24
N SER A 274 20.20 9.94 -3.13
CA SER A 274 20.60 9.29 -4.39
C SER A 274 20.63 10.26 -5.58
N GLY A 275 20.46 11.56 -5.35
CA GLY A 275 20.48 12.58 -6.39
C GLY A 275 19.17 12.71 -7.14
N VAL A 276 18.03 12.35 -6.56
CA VAL A 276 16.70 12.54 -7.15
C VAL A 276 16.08 13.81 -6.54
N PRO A 277 15.90 14.90 -7.31
CA PRO A 277 15.27 16.12 -6.83
C PRO A 277 13.83 15.89 -6.39
N ALA A 278 13.35 16.72 -5.45
CA ALA A 278 12.00 16.59 -4.92
C ALA A 278 10.98 17.55 -5.55
N ILE A 279 9.72 17.15 -5.54
CA ILE A 279 8.55 18.04 -5.58
C ILE A 279 7.88 17.86 -4.22
N ALA A 280 8.01 18.83 -3.33
CA ALA A 280 7.58 18.65 -1.95
C ALA A 280 7.31 19.98 -1.22
N PRO A 281 6.44 19.98 -0.21
CA PRO A 281 6.26 21.13 0.66
C PRO A 281 7.45 21.28 1.60
N ARG A 282 7.77 22.52 1.92
CA ARG A 282 8.75 22.84 2.95
C ARG A 282 8.05 23.07 4.28
N ASN A 283 7.62 21.99 4.92
CA ASN A 283 6.94 22.04 6.21
C ASN A 283 7.45 20.94 7.16
N THR A 284 7.12 21.05 8.44
CA THR A 284 7.47 20.10 9.50
C THR A 284 8.94 19.67 9.43
N ALA A 285 9.28 18.39 9.52
CA ALA A 285 10.66 17.92 9.46
C ALA A 285 11.35 18.13 8.10
N MET A 286 10.60 18.34 7.03
CA MET A 286 11.16 18.63 5.70
C MET A 286 11.82 20.02 5.61
N LEU A 287 11.54 20.93 6.57
CA LEU A 287 12.21 22.22 6.69
C LEU A 287 13.73 22.11 6.81
N ASP A 288 14.21 20.98 7.35
CA ASP A 288 15.61 20.81 7.69
C ASP A 288 16.51 20.51 6.48
N TYR A 289 15.94 20.01 5.37
CA TYR A 289 16.72 19.52 4.23
C TYR A 289 16.17 19.87 2.85
N ILE A 290 14.96 20.46 2.76
CA ILE A 290 14.36 20.90 1.50
C ILE A 290 14.51 22.41 1.33
N ASP A 291 15.02 22.82 0.17
CA ASP A 291 15.08 24.21 -0.26
C ASP A 291 14.91 24.32 -1.81
N PRO A 292 14.76 25.56 -2.34
CA PRO A 292 14.56 25.74 -3.79
C PRO A 292 15.70 25.27 -4.69
N THR A 293 16.89 24.97 -4.15
CA THR A 293 18.01 24.48 -4.95
C THR A 293 17.94 22.98 -5.21
N ASN A 294 17.19 22.22 -4.38
CA ASN A 294 17.09 20.78 -4.40
C ASN A 294 15.67 20.23 -4.61
N ALA A 295 14.68 21.14 -4.64
CA ALA A 295 13.27 20.77 -4.80
C ALA A 295 12.45 21.87 -5.47
N PHE A 296 11.39 21.47 -6.16
CA PHE A 296 10.27 22.33 -6.49
C PHE A 296 9.38 22.45 -5.27
N ILE A 297 9.30 23.66 -4.70
CA ILE A 297 8.60 23.88 -3.43
C ILE A 297 7.10 23.99 -3.67
N VAL A 298 6.35 23.13 -2.99
CA VAL A 298 4.89 23.20 -2.94
C VAL A 298 4.48 24.06 -1.76
N GLU A 299 3.74 25.13 -2.04
CA GLU A 299 3.24 26.03 -0.99
C GLU A 299 2.19 25.36 -0.11
N THR A 300 2.17 25.77 1.15
CA THR A 300 1.22 25.24 2.13
C THR A 300 0.70 26.32 3.05
N SER A 301 -0.48 26.10 3.62
CA SER A 301 -1.03 26.91 4.69
C SER A 301 -1.31 26.06 5.94
N PRO A 302 -1.02 26.56 7.16
CA PRO A 302 -1.31 25.82 8.38
C PRO A 302 -2.82 25.72 8.60
N GLU A 303 -3.27 24.55 9.00
CA GLU A 303 -4.66 24.22 9.31
C GLU A 303 -4.69 23.49 10.66
N LEU A 304 -5.56 23.94 11.56
CA LEU A 304 -5.72 23.28 12.85
C LEU A 304 -6.25 21.86 12.64
N ALA A 305 -5.61 20.89 13.25
CA ALA A 305 -5.89 19.48 13.06
C ALA A 305 -5.80 18.67 14.36
N TYR A 306 -6.29 17.46 14.30
CA TYR A 306 -6.03 16.43 15.30
C TYR A 306 -5.16 15.31 14.70
N TRP A 307 -4.42 14.64 15.55
CA TRP A 307 -3.64 13.46 15.12
C TRP A 307 -4.59 12.27 14.93
N PRO A 308 -4.65 11.63 13.76
CA PRO A 308 -5.63 10.56 13.49
C PRO A 308 -5.54 9.36 14.45
N HIS A 309 -4.34 9.11 15.00
CA HIS A 309 -4.12 8.03 15.97
C HIS A 309 -4.30 8.45 17.43
N ASP A 310 -4.68 9.72 17.70
CA ASP A 310 -5.05 10.14 19.06
C ASP A 310 -6.53 9.77 19.30
N PRO A 311 -6.81 8.80 20.19
CA PRO A 311 -8.18 8.34 20.44
C PRO A 311 -9.10 9.46 20.98
N ARG A 312 -8.50 10.53 21.51
CA ARG A 312 -9.25 11.71 22.00
C ARG A 312 -9.72 12.63 20.89
N GLN A 313 -9.13 12.54 19.70
CA GLN A 313 -9.40 13.39 18.52
C GLN A 313 -9.42 14.91 18.86
N VAL A 314 -8.54 15.32 19.78
CA VAL A 314 -8.46 16.72 20.22
C VAL A 314 -7.60 17.51 19.24
N TYR A 315 -8.10 18.64 18.79
CA TYR A 315 -7.39 19.59 17.95
C TYR A 315 -6.21 20.22 18.72
N ARG A 316 -5.01 19.69 18.53
CA ARG A 316 -3.77 20.08 19.24
C ARG A 316 -2.57 20.28 18.34
N THR A 317 -2.73 20.00 17.04
CA THR A 317 -1.65 20.07 16.08
C THR A 317 -2.08 20.87 14.86
N TYR A 318 -1.14 21.11 13.99
CA TYR A 318 -1.39 21.74 12.71
C TYR A 318 -1.03 20.78 11.58
N TRP A 319 -1.89 20.69 10.60
CA TRP A 319 -1.57 20.17 9.30
C TRP A 319 -1.23 21.33 8.38
N HIS A 320 -0.54 21.01 7.31
CA HIS A 320 -0.21 21.96 6.27
C HIS A 320 -1.04 21.60 5.02
N ARG A 321 -2.12 22.34 4.80
CA ARG A 321 -2.92 22.20 3.58
C ARG A 321 -2.05 22.52 2.39
N ILE A 322 -1.95 21.58 1.45
CA ILE A 322 -1.22 21.74 0.21
C ILE A 322 -1.95 22.74 -0.70
N ASN A 323 -1.22 23.66 -1.29
CA ASN A 323 -1.72 24.47 -2.38
C ASN A 323 -1.63 23.65 -3.67
N TRP A 324 -2.78 23.15 -4.12
CA TRP A 324 -2.88 22.30 -5.29
C TRP A 324 -2.31 22.96 -6.55
N GLN A 325 -2.52 24.27 -6.74
CA GLN A 325 -2.00 25.00 -7.92
C GLN A 325 -0.47 24.98 -7.94
N THR A 326 0.19 25.20 -6.80
CA THR A 326 1.67 25.16 -6.78
C THR A 326 2.21 23.76 -6.97
N LEU A 327 1.48 22.72 -6.56
CA LEU A 327 1.84 21.32 -6.87
C LEU A 327 1.70 21.04 -8.38
N HIS A 328 0.62 21.52 -9.01
CA HIS A 328 0.43 21.45 -10.45
C HIS A 328 1.57 22.16 -11.19
N ASP A 329 1.88 23.40 -10.83
CA ASP A 329 2.92 24.21 -11.45
C ASP A 329 4.31 23.59 -11.28
N ALA A 330 4.57 22.96 -10.11
CA ALA A 330 5.79 22.20 -9.89
C ALA A 330 5.96 21.02 -10.86
N TYR A 331 4.90 20.32 -11.22
CA TYR A 331 4.97 19.30 -12.26
C TYR A 331 5.26 19.90 -13.64
N VAL A 332 4.61 21.01 -14.01
CA VAL A 332 4.87 21.70 -15.29
C VAL A 332 6.32 22.17 -15.37
N ASP A 333 6.80 22.85 -14.33
CA ASP A 333 8.15 23.41 -14.29
C ASP A 333 9.23 22.32 -14.26
N SER A 334 9.00 21.23 -13.52
CA SER A 334 9.93 20.10 -13.46
C SER A 334 10.05 19.35 -14.78
N GLU A 335 8.96 19.17 -15.52
CA GLU A 335 8.96 18.59 -16.87
C GLU A 335 9.74 19.50 -17.82
N ALA A 336 9.45 20.80 -17.79
CA ALA A 336 10.15 21.78 -18.61
C ALA A 336 11.65 21.80 -18.28
N LEU A 337 12.05 21.84 -17.01
CA LEU A 337 13.46 21.81 -16.59
C LEU A 337 14.16 20.56 -17.12
N PHE A 338 13.58 19.38 -16.92
CA PHE A 338 14.15 18.11 -17.35
C PHE A 338 14.42 18.06 -18.85
N ARG A 339 13.46 18.54 -19.66
CA ARG A 339 13.56 18.50 -21.14
C ARG A 339 14.44 19.57 -21.72
N THR A 340 14.39 20.78 -21.17
CA THR A 340 15.04 21.94 -21.79
C THR A 340 16.40 22.28 -21.20
N SER A 341 16.69 21.84 -19.97
CA SER A 341 17.87 22.26 -19.24
C SER A 341 18.55 21.11 -18.46
N PRO A 342 19.11 20.10 -19.13
CA PRO A 342 19.74 18.94 -18.48
C PRO A 342 20.82 19.33 -17.45
N ARG A 343 21.54 20.43 -17.73
CA ARG A 343 22.58 20.96 -16.81
C ARG A 343 21.96 21.52 -15.51
N ALA A 344 20.85 22.24 -15.62
CA ALA A 344 20.15 22.75 -14.44
C ALA A 344 19.49 21.64 -13.63
N TYR A 345 18.92 20.62 -14.30
CA TYR A 345 18.44 19.41 -13.66
C TYR A 345 19.57 18.71 -12.90
N GLY A 346 20.75 18.51 -13.54
CA GLY A 346 21.92 17.89 -12.88
C GLY A 346 22.37 18.67 -11.65
N ALA A 347 22.41 20.01 -11.72
CA ALA A 347 22.74 20.85 -10.58
C ALA A 347 21.74 20.68 -9.41
N MET A 348 20.44 20.55 -9.70
CA MET A 348 19.41 20.29 -8.70
C MET A 348 19.57 18.89 -8.07
N ALA A 349 19.92 17.90 -8.88
CA ALA A 349 20.19 16.53 -8.42
C ALA A 349 21.41 16.48 -7.48
N ASP A 350 22.51 17.17 -7.85
CA ASP A 350 23.70 17.29 -7.00
C ASP A 350 23.39 18.01 -5.69
N ALA A 351 22.56 19.07 -5.75
CA ALA A 351 22.12 19.81 -4.56
C ALA A 351 21.27 18.93 -3.64
N ALA A 352 20.40 18.08 -4.18
CA ALA A 352 19.60 17.13 -3.39
C ALA A 352 20.50 16.16 -2.62
N ALA A 353 21.45 15.51 -3.29
CA ALA A 353 22.41 14.61 -2.63
C ALA A 353 23.27 15.35 -1.59
N GLY A 354 23.79 16.52 -1.94
CA GLY A 354 24.61 17.34 -1.07
C GLY A 354 23.90 17.80 0.19
N ALA A 355 22.62 18.19 0.08
CA ALA A 355 21.80 18.60 1.22
C ALA A 355 21.65 17.46 2.24
N LEU A 356 21.32 16.25 1.79
CA LEU A 356 21.15 15.09 2.66
C LEU A 356 22.51 14.64 3.25
N GLN A 357 23.57 14.70 2.48
CA GLN A 357 24.91 14.40 2.98
C GLN A 357 25.31 15.35 4.12
N ALA A 358 25.03 16.64 3.98
CA ALA A 358 25.28 17.65 5.00
C ALA A 358 24.34 17.55 6.21
N PHE A 359 23.12 17.08 6.01
CA PHE A 359 22.11 16.98 7.06
C PHE A 359 22.28 15.74 7.95
N CYS A 360 22.46 14.55 7.38
CA CYS A 360 22.32 13.29 8.10
C CYS A 360 23.34 12.20 7.74
N SER A 361 24.45 12.53 7.06
CA SER A 361 25.50 11.52 6.81
C SER A 361 26.07 10.96 8.11
N MET A 362 26.68 9.76 8.00
CA MET A 362 27.34 9.10 9.15
C MET A 362 28.43 9.98 9.80
N SER A 363 29.15 10.77 9.00
CA SER A 363 30.14 11.73 9.52
C SER A 363 29.49 12.82 10.37
N VAL A 364 28.39 13.42 9.87
CA VAL A 364 27.64 14.46 10.59
C VAL A 364 27.00 13.89 11.86
N ALA A 365 26.42 12.68 11.80
CA ALA A 365 25.84 12.03 12.97
C ALA A 365 26.92 11.77 14.05
N ARG A 366 28.10 11.29 13.64
CA ARG A 366 29.23 11.07 14.55
C ARG A 366 29.74 12.38 15.20
N GLU A 367 29.90 13.41 14.38
CA GLU A 367 30.35 14.72 14.88
C GLU A 367 29.36 15.32 15.88
N ARG A 368 28.05 15.27 15.59
CA ARG A 368 26.99 15.75 16.50
C ARG A 368 26.97 14.97 17.82
N LEU A 369 27.13 13.62 17.75
CA LEU A 369 27.24 12.79 18.96
C LEU A 369 28.47 13.09 19.78
N GLN A 370 29.65 13.27 19.16
CA GLN A 370 30.88 13.65 19.85
C GLN A 370 30.74 15.01 20.53
N ALA A 371 30.17 15.99 19.83
CA ALA A 371 29.91 17.30 20.39
C ALA A 371 28.91 17.27 21.56
N PHE A 372 27.89 16.40 21.48
CA PHE A 372 26.95 16.22 22.57
C PHE A 372 27.60 15.62 23.81
N PHE A 373 28.39 14.55 23.67
CA PHE A 373 29.10 13.93 24.80
C PHE A 373 30.16 14.86 25.41
N ALA A 374 30.89 15.64 24.61
CA ALA A 374 31.84 16.64 25.11
C ALA A 374 31.15 17.69 25.98
N ARG A 375 29.96 18.16 25.61
CA ARG A 375 29.19 19.10 26.44
C ARG A 375 28.71 18.45 27.76
N LEU A 376 28.32 17.19 27.76
CA LEU A 376 27.94 16.51 29.00
C LEU A 376 29.12 16.35 29.95
N GLN A 377 30.32 16.08 29.43
CA GLN A 377 31.53 16.01 30.24
C GLN A 377 31.95 17.37 30.83
N GLY A 378 31.74 18.47 30.13
CA GLY A 378 32.00 19.84 30.61
C GLY A 378 30.93 20.40 31.55
N LEU A 379 29.79 19.73 31.72
CA LEU A 379 28.74 20.06 32.70
C LEU A 379 28.94 19.34 34.05
N GLY A 380 29.93 18.46 34.14
CA GLY A 380 30.29 17.67 35.34
C GLY A 380 31.47 18.22 36.12
N GLU A 381 32.03 19.36 35.71
CA GLU A 381 32.99 20.20 36.43
C GLU A 381 32.27 21.48 36.94
#